data_860b630e2269ccc9685fc978ef93b35b
#
_entry.id   860b630e2269ccc9685fc978ef93b35b
#
_cell.length_a   1.000
_cell.length_b   1.000
_cell.length_c   1.000
_cell.angle_alpha   90.00
_cell.angle_beta   90.00
_cell.angle_gamma   90.00
#
_symmetry.space_group_name_H-M   'P 1'
#
loop_
_entity.id
_entity.type
_entity.pdbx_description
1 polymer ?
#
loop_
_entity_poly.entity_id
_entity_poly.type
_entity_poly.pdbx_seq_one_letter_code
_entity_poly.pdbx_strand_id
1 'polypeptide(L)'
;MLLLGFFLGLAVGIGFWVWQQVQLQRYLGRLLRPLTSHSYKMGLLLIPGLRQEIAMVKQHRQDLQQSLQTYQDLLDFAPVGYLQVDEENQLLWCNQQAQEILYLHWQPEQVRLLLELVRSYELDHLIEQTRDLQKPQTGEWIFHPSCDDAAEMATIKSLALRASSLPLPNGQVGVFLENRQPLLDINQVRDRYFSDLAHELRTPLTSIRLVAETLQIRLEPPLNRWVNRLMQEVDRLINLVQSWLDLTQMEANPNVQLQAKPVELRSLITSVWETLEPLAVRQHLSLSYSGPENVWIKADQARMYQVFLNLLDNSIKYSLPSTSIHIEAKILSTKDNDATSPILEINLIDSGVGFSEVDLPHVFERFYRGDKARTHSPQDGNSIGAIVGNGLGLAIVEQIILAHGGSIKAMNHPETGGAWMQLQFCEVMANSLSQDYS
;
A
#
# COMPACT_ATOMS: atom_id res chain seq x y z
N MET A 1 -42.52 -61.07 73.48
CA MET A 1 -43.18 -60.88 72.16
C MET A 1 -43.02 -59.47 71.62
N LEU A 2 -43.25 -58.38 72.41
CA LEU A 2 -43.13 -56.98 71.91
C LEU A 2 -41.76 -56.52 71.51
N LEU A 3 -40.71 -56.93 72.22
CA LEU A 3 -39.34 -56.62 71.90
C LEU A 3 -38.82 -57.24 70.56
N LEU A 4 -39.29 -58.48 70.26
CA LEU A 4 -38.93 -59.19 69.04
C LEU A 4 -39.53 -58.53 67.80
N GLY A 5 -40.79 -58.01 67.91
CA GLY A 5 -41.49 -57.28 66.84
C GLY A 5 -40.83 -55.92 66.56
N PHE A 6 -40.29 -55.22 67.58
CA PHE A 6 -39.61 -53.97 67.43
C PHE A 6 -38.25 -54.13 66.68
N PHE A 7 -37.45 -55.14 67.04
CA PHE A 7 -36.18 -55.41 66.34
C PHE A 7 -36.43 -55.92 64.90
N LEU A 8 -37.47 -56.66 64.64
CA LEU A 8 -37.87 -57.09 63.29
C LEU A 8 -38.27 -55.88 62.43
N GLY A 9 -39.06 -54.97 62.95
CA GLY A 9 -39.48 -53.77 62.29
C GLY A 9 -38.27 -52.80 61.94
N LEU A 10 -37.35 -52.65 62.92
CA LEU A 10 -36.15 -51.89 62.76
C LEU A 10 -35.24 -52.47 61.67
N ALA A 11 -35.04 -53.77 61.66
CA ALA A 11 -34.24 -54.45 60.65
C ALA A 11 -34.85 -54.33 59.24
N VAL A 12 -36.20 -54.44 59.08
CA VAL A 12 -36.87 -54.21 57.80
C VAL A 12 -36.76 -52.74 57.36
N GLY A 13 -36.89 -51.79 58.30
CA GLY A 13 -36.72 -50.36 58.00
C GLY A 13 -35.30 -50.00 57.53
N ILE A 14 -34.30 -50.52 58.21
CA ILE A 14 -32.91 -50.32 57.80
C ILE A 14 -32.65 -51.01 56.46
N GLY A 15 -33.17 -52.23 56.24
CA GLY A 15 -33.03 -52.93 54.95
C GLY A 15 -33.67 -52.18 53.81
N PHE A 16 -34.88 -51.61 54.02
CA PHE A 16 -35.55 -50.80 53.04
C PHE A 16 -34.79 -49.51 52.74
N TRP A 17 -34.28 -48.85 53.77
CA TRP A 17 -33.50 -47.63 53.67
C TRP A 17 -32.20 -47.88 52.87
N VAL A 18 -31.49 -48.95 53.19
CA VAL A 18 -30.30 -49.36 52.44
C VAL A 18 -30.61 -49.69 51.00
N TRP A 19 -31.72 -50.42 50.75
CA TRP A 19 -32.14 -50.76 49.40
C TRP A 19 -32.49 -49.49 48.58
N GLN A 20 -33.19 -48.54 49.21
CA GLN A 20 -33.53 -47.24 48.58
C GLN A 20 -32.26 -46.43 48.23
N GLN A 21 -31.29 -46.40 49.14
CA GLN A 21 -29.97 -45.76 48.89
C GLN A 21 -29.22 -46.40 47.73
N VAL A 22 -29.21 -47.73 47.67
CA VAL A 22 -28.57 -48.45 46.54
C VAL A 22 -29.29 -48.22 45.22
N GLN A 23 -30.63 -48.17 45.20
CA GLN A 23 -31.42 -47.88 44.02
C GLN A 23 -31.14 -46.44 43.53
N LEU A 24 -31.12 -45.47 44.43
CA LEU A 24 -30.84 -44.08 44.13
C LEU A 24 -29.42 -43.92 43.54
N GLN A 25 -28.45 -44.61 44.13
CA GLN A 25 -27.04 -44.61 43.64
C GLN A 25 -26.93 -45.22 42.23
N ARG A 26 -27.69 -46.33 41.97
CA ARG A 26 -27.69 -46.94 40.62
C ARG A 26 -28.36 -46.02 39.59
N TYR A 27 -29.40 -45.30 39.97
CA TYR A 27 -30.10 -44.37 39.08
C TYR A 27 -29.24 -43.16 38.77
N LEU A 28 -28.61 -42.56 39.76
CA LEU A 28 -27.64 -41.45 39.59
C LEU A 28 -26.42 -41.87 38.79
N GLY A 29 -25.89 -43.09 38.99
CA GLY A 29 -24.77 -43.59 38.24
C GLY A 29 -25.08 -43.86 36.76
N ARG A 30 -26.35 -44.15 36.39
CA ARG A 30 -26.80 -44.27 34.99
C ARG A 30 -26.95 -42.88 34.29
N LEU A 31 -27.41 -41.86 35.01
CA LEU A 31 -27.56 -40.49 34.50
C LEU A 31 -26.22 -39.78 34.30
N LEU A 32 -25.22 -40.14 35.08
CA LEU A 32 -23.89 -39.50 35.07
C LEU A 32 -22.86 -40.22 34.19
N ARG A 33 -23.19 -41.40 33.64
CA ARG A 33 -22.28 -42.17 32.75
C ARG A 33 -21.78 -41.42 31.53
N PRO A 34 -22.53 -40.52 30.88
CA PRO A 34 -22.00 -39.77 29.74
C PRO A 34 -21.06 -38.61 30.12
N LEU A 35 -20.97 -38.26 31.42
CA LEU A 35 -20.17 -37.12 31.89
C LEU A 35 -18.82 -37.49 32.51
N THR A 36 -18.54 -38.80 32.72
CA THR A 36 -17.29 -39.26 33.35
C THR A 36 -16.50 -40.13 32.39
N SER A 37 -15.41 -39.62 31.85
CA SER A 37 -14.48 -40.36 30.97
C SER A 37 -13.41 -41.19 31.70
N HIS A 38 -13.46 -41.29 33.02
CA HIS A 38 -12.52 -42.14 33.79
C HIS A 38 -13.20 -43.04 34.81
N SER A 39 -12.92 -44.33 34.68
CA SER A 39 -13.35 -45.43 35.53
C SER A 39 -12.84 -45.26 36.97
N TYR A 40 -13.69 -44.84 37.87
CA TYR A 40 -13.42 -44.88 39.31
C TYR A 40 -14.34 -45.87 40.02
N LYS A 41 -13.70 -46.69 40.89
CA LYS A 41 -14.32 -47.73 41.71
C LYS A 41 -15.55 -47.20 42.49
N MET A 42 -16.64 -47.86 42.29
CA MET A 42 -17.96 -47.61 42.90
C MET A 42 -17.94 -47.91 44.39
N GLY A 43 -18.01 -46.89 45.24
CA GLY A 43 -18.20 -47.01 46.67
C GLY A 43 -18.14 -45.65 47.32
N LEU A 44 -19.17 -45.32 48.10
CA LEU A 44 -19.26 -44.20 49.11
C LEU A 44 -18.71 -42.82 48.82
N LEU A 45 -18.03 -42.59 47.67
CA LEU A 45 -17.32 -41.34 47.30
C LEU A 45 -18.02 -40.57 46.17
N LEU A 46 -19.24 -40.95 45.78
CA LEU A 46 -19.97 -40.29 44.67
C LEU A 46 -20.29 -38.81 44.94
N ILE A 47 -20.63 -38.46 46.17
CA ILE A 47 -21.01 -37.09 46.54
C ILE A 47 -19.81 -36.12 46.52
N PRO A 48 -18.64 -36.45 47.06
CA PRO A 48 -17.45 -35.61 46.93
C PRO A 48 -16.98 -35.46 45.49
N GLY A 49 -16.96 -36.55 44.69
CA GLY A 49 -16.53 -36.50 43.28
C GLY A 49 -17.47 -35.63 42.46
N LEU A 50 -18.79 -35.73 42.64
CA LEU A 50 -19.78 -34.88 41.97
C LEU A 50 -19.60 -33.40 42.32
N ARG A 51 -19.33 -33.10 43.61
CA ARG A 51 -19.03 -31.74 44.04
C ARG A 51 -17.76 -31.18 43.43
N GLN A 52 -16.75 -32.00 43.28
CA GLN A 52 -15.49 -31.61 42.66
C GLN A 52 -15.66 -31.35 41.14
N GLU A 53 -16.40 -32.20 40.39
CA GLU A 53 -16.69 -31.98 38.99
C GLU A 53 -17.58 -30.73 38.77
N ILE A 54 -18.61 -30.53 39.59
CA ILE A 54 -19.42 -29.29 39.52
C ILE A 54 -18.56 -28.06 39.84
N ALA A 55 -17.67 -28.14 40.78
CA ALA A 55 -16.76 -27.04 41.11
C ALA A 55 -15.79 -26.75 39.92
N MET A 56 -15.24 -27.79 39.27
CA MET A 56 -14.38 -27.61 38.08
C MET A 56 -15.15 -27.02 36.89
N VAL A 57 -16.36 -27.51 36.63
CA VAL A 57 -17.20 -26.94 35.55
C VAL A 57 -17.57 -25.48 35.83
N LYS A 58 -17.89 -25.17 37.09
CA LYS A 58 -18.15 -23.78 37.50
C LYS A 58 -16.93 -22.87 37.38
N GLN A 59 -15.77 -23.37 37.79
CA GLN A 59 -14.51 -22.65 37.67
C GLN A 59 -14.16 -22.45 36.19
N HIS A 60 -14.22 -23.49 35.38
CA HIS A 60 -13.95 -23.38 33.93
C HIS A 60 -14.90 -22.40 33.23
N ARG A 61 -16.19 -22.39 33.59
CA ARG A 61 -17.16 -21.40 33.11
C ARG A 61 -16.79 -19.98 33.53
N GLN A 62 -16.31 -19.79 34.78
CA GLN A 62 -15.86 -18.49 35.26
C GLN A 62 -14.59 -18.02 34.51
N ASP A 63 -13.62 -18.91 34.32
CA ASP A 63 -12.39 -18.62 33.56
C ASP A 63 -12.73 -18.24 32.12
N LEU A 64 -13.67 -18.95 31.48
CA LEU A 64 -14.14 -18.64 30.12
C LEU A 64 -14.84 -17.28 30.05
N GLN A 65 -15.71 -16.99 31.02
CA GLN A 65 -16.38 -15.69 31.12
C GLN A 65 -15.38 -14.55 31.33
N GLN A 66 -14.38 -14.75 32.18
CA GLN A 66 -13.33 -13.78 32.44
C GLN A 66 -12.47 -13.56 31.17
N SER A 67 -12.16 -14.62 30.44
CA SER A 67 -11.41 -14.52 29.16
C SER A 67 -12.22 -13.76 28.11
N LEU A 68 -13.52 -14.05 27.96
CA LEU A 68 -14.41 -13.34 27.05
C LEU A 68 -14.48 -11.84 27.40
N GLN A 69 -14.64 -11.51 28.68
CA GLN A 69 -14.66 -10.13 29.14
C GLN A 69 -13.33 -9.42 28.80
N THR A 70 -12.20 -10.09 29.04
CA THR A 70 -10.88 -9.53 28.70
C THR A 70 -10.74 -9.27 27.19
N TYR A 71 -11.22 -10.17 26.32
CA TYR A 71 -11.18 -9.94 24.87
C TYR A 71 -12.12 -8.81 24.43
N GLN A 72 -13.30 -8.70 25.03
CA GLN A 72 -14.22 -7.58 24.78
C GLN A 72 -13.58 -6.25 25.21
N ASP A 73 -13.02 -6.19 26.40
CA ASP A 73 -12.34 -4.99 26.90
C ASP A 73 -11.17 -4.60 25.98
N LEU A 74 -10.36 -5.57 25.50
CA LEU A 74 -9.27 -5.32 24.56
C LEU A 74 -9.77 -4.74 23.24
N LEU A 75 -10.87 -5.24 22.71
CA LEU A 75 -11.48 -4.72 21.46
C LEU A 75 -12.11 -3.35 21.68
N ASP A 76 -12.72 -3.09 22.84
CA ASP A 76 -13.33 -1.79 23.16
C ASP A 76 -12.29 -0.68 23.29
N PHE A 77 -11.12 -0.98 23.86
CA PHE A 77 -10.01 -0.03 23.99
C PHE A 77 -9.07 0.00 22.76
N ALA A 78 -9.31 -0.84 21.76
CA ALA A 78 -8.49 -0.84 20.54
C ALA A 78 -8.63 0.51 19.80
N PRO A 79 -7.52 1.10 19.30
CA PRO A 79 -7.55 2.35 18.54
C PRO A 79 -8.11 2.16 17.12
N VAL A 80 -8.72 1.02 16.83
CA VAL A 80 -9.28 0.62 15.54
C VAL A 80 -10.76 0.30 15.75
N GLY A 81 -11.62 0.78 14.86
CA GLY A 81 -13.03 0.41 14.87
C GLY A 81 -13.18 -1.08 14.59
N TYR A 82 -14.00 -1.78 15.35
CA TYR A 82 -14.35 -3.18 15.07
C TYR A 82 -15.87 -3.34 15.10
N LEU A 83 -16.39 -4.06 14.13
CA LEU A 83 -17.79 -4.47 14.10
C LEU A 83 -17.93 -5.93 13.64
N GLN A 84 -18.99 -6.56 14.05
CA GLN A 84 -19.33 -7.94 13.71
C GLN A 84 -20.77 -8.01 13.22
N VAL A 85 -20.96 -8.70 12.09
CA VAL A 85 -22.28 -8.93 11.49
C VAL A 85 -22.57 -10.41 11.39
N ASP A 86 -23.87 -10.75 11.37
CA ASP A 86 -24.36 -12.12 11.14
C ASP A 86 -24.44 -12.48 9.63
N GLU A 87 -25.06 -13.62 9.34
CA GLU A 87 -25.29 -14.10 7.98
C GLU A 87 -26.23 -13.22 7.13
N GLU A 88 -27.09 -12.42 7.78
CA GLU A 88 -28.04 -11.49 7.16
C GLU A 88 -27.55 -10.03 7.14
N ASN A 89 -26.28 -9.76 7.41
CA ASN A 89 -25.67 -8.43 7.55
C ASN A 89 -26.29 -7.57 8.67
N GLN A 90 -26.85 -8.22 9.71
CA GLN A 90 -27.33 -7.53 10.91
C GLN A 90 -26.16 -7.27 11.85
N LEU A 91 -26.09 -6.08 12.43
CA LEU A 91 -25.02 -5.70 13.35
C LEU A 91 -25.21 -6.42 14.70
N LEU A 92 -24.28 -7.34 15.00
CA LEU A 92 -24.26 -8.08 16.26
C LEU A 92 -23.55 -7.31 17.37
N TRP A 93 -22.43 -6.70 17.05
CA TRP A 93 -21.60 -6.00 18.01
C TRP A 93 -20.69 -4.99 17.31
N CYS A 94 -20.38 -3.88 17.98
CA CYS A 94 -19.37 -2.93 17.55
C CYS A 94 -18.73 -2.24 18.78
N ASN A 95 -17.45 -1.92 18.68
CA ASN A 95 -16.75 -1.18 19.71
C ASN A 95 -17.02 0.34 19.59
N GLN A 96 -16.58 1.08 20.62
CA GLN A 96 -16.79 2.53 20.67
C GLN A 96 -16.12 3.24 19.48
N GLN A 97 -14.93 2.83 19.07
CA GLN A 97 -14.23 3.40 17.91
C GLN A 97 -14.99 3.22 16.60
N ALA A 98 -15.62 2.07 16.37
CA ALA A 98 -16.47 1.86 15.19
C ALA A 98 -17.70 2.77 15.22
N GLN A 99 -18.32 2.98 16.39
CA GLN A 99 -19.44 3.91 16.53
C GLN A 99 -19.03 5.35 16.23
N GLU A 100 -17.86 5.78 16.70
CA GLU A 100 -17.33 7.12 16.45
C GLU A 100 -16.97 7.32 14.96
N ILE A 101 -16.28 6.34 14.34
CA ILE A 101 -15.86 6.41 12.92
C ILE A 101 -17.08 6.43 11.99
N LEU A 102 -18.08 5.60 12.27
CA LEU A 102 -19.27 5.44 11.42
C LEU A 102 -20.41 6.37 11.82
N TYR A 103 -20.25 7.18 12.86
CA TYR A 103 -21.29 8.05 13.43
C TYR A 103 -22.54 7.28 13.84
N LEU A 104 -22.35 6.07 14.43
CA LEU A 104 -23.43 5.17 14.83
C LEU A 104 -23.89 5.45 16.26
N HIS A 105 -25.20 5.52 16.44
CA HIS A 105 -25.85 5.40 17.74
C HIS A 105 -26.50 4.01 17.85
N TRP A 106 -25.68 3.03 18.19
CA TRP A 106 -26.16 1.63 18.29
C TRP A 106 -26.26 1.19 19.76
N GLN A 107 -27.35 0.44 20.06
CA GLN A 107 -27.56 -0.19 21.36
C GLN A 107 -27.73 -1.71 21.16
N PRO A 108 -27.14 -2.55 22.06
CA PRO A 108 -27.10 -4.01 21.88
C PRO A 108 -28.46 -4.71 21.73
N GLU A 109 -29.55 -4.04 22.12
CA GLU A 109 -30.92 -4.60 22.10
C GLU A 109 -31.61 -4.43 20.72
N GLN A 110 -31.01 -3.69 19.81
CA GLN A 110 -31.61 -3.41 18.49
C GLN A 110 -30.82 -4.13 17.38
N VAL A 111 -31.33 -5.27 16.95
CA VAL A 111 -30.85 -5.97 15.77
C VAL A 111 -31.33 -5.20 14.52
N ARG A 112 -30.42 -4.59 13.78
CA ARG A 112 -30.69 -3.84 12.53
C ARG A 112 -29.68 -4.19 11.47
N LEU A 113 -30.09 -4.08 10.21
CA LEU A 113 -29.20 -4.21 9.07
C LEU A 113 -28.10 -3.13 9.09
N LEU A 114 -26.86 -3.54 8.89
CA LEU A 114 -25.73 -2.61 8.88
C LEU A 114 -25.88 -1.53 7.80
N LEU A 115 -26.42 -1.91 6.62
CA LEU A 115 -26.65 -0.99 5.51
C LEU A 115 -27.67 0.12 5.85
N GLU A 116 -28.68 -0.18 6.68
CA GLU A 116 -29.63 0.84 7.17
C GLU A 116 -28.99 1.82 8.13
N LEU A 117 -28.03 1.35 8.94
CA LEU A 117 -27.35 2.16 9.95
C LEU A 117 -26.26 3.03 9.35
N VAL A 118 -25.45 2.46 8.44
CA VAL A 118 -24.23 3.10 7.92
C VAL A 118 -24.42 3.71 6.53
N ARG A 119 -25.35 3.17 5.73
CA ARG A 119 -25.62 3.58 4.34
C ARG A 119 -24.36 3.59 3.46
N SER A 120 -23.43 2.65 3.69
CA SER A 120 -22.24 2.46 2.87
C SER A 120 -22.35 1.18 2.07
N TYR A 121 -22.49 1.32 0.76
CA TYR A 121 -22.52 0.20 -0.17
C TYR A 121 -21.15 -0.51 -0.24
N GLU A 122 -20.07 0.24 -0.14
CA GLU A 122 -18.70 -0.30 -0.20
C GLU A 122 -18.42 -1.24 0.98
N LEU A 123 -18.90 -0.87 2.17
CA LEU A 123 -18.77 -1.70 3.37
C LEU A 123 -19.60 -2.98 3.26
N ASP A 124 -20.85 -2.87 2.80
CA ASP A 124 -21.74 -4.00 2.60
C ASP A 124 -21.17 -4.97 1.56
N HIS A 125 -20.71 -4.46 0.43
CA HIS A 125 -20.07 -5.24 -0.63
C HIS A 125 -18.79 -5.97 -0.14
N LEU A 126 -17.96 -5.31 0.66
CA LEU A 126 -16.76 -5.91 1.26
C LEU A 126 -17.12 -7.10 2.16
N ILE A 127 -18.21 -6.98 2.94
CA ILE A 127 -18.71 -8.04 3.82
C ILE A 127 -19.21 -9.23 3.00
N GLU A 128 -20.00 -8.98 1.94
CA GLU A 128 -20.50 -10.03 1.05
C GLU A 128 -19.35 -10.75 0.33
N GLN A 129 -18.40 -10.02 -0.23
CA GLN A 129 -17.21 -10.63 -0.86
C GLN A 129 -16.43 -11.50 0.12
N THR A 130 -16.26 -11.06 1.37
CA THR A 130 -15.56 -11.84 2.39
C THR A 130 -16.28 -13.14 2.70
N ARG A 131 -17.62 -13.09 2.76
CA ARG A 131 -18.48 -14.26 3.01
C ARG A 131 -18.41 -15.25 1.84
N ASP A 132 -18.48 -14.74 0.59
CA ASP A 132 -18.47 -15.58 -0.60
C ASP A 132 -17.10 -16.25 -0.82
N LEU A 133 -16.04 -15.49 -0.69
CA LEU A 133 -14.67 -15.97 -0.93
C LEU A 133 -14.07 -16.74 0.25
N GLN A 134 -14.67 -16.65 1.46
CA GLN A 134 -14.15 -17.24 2.70
C GLN A 134 -12.68 -16.91 2.96
N LYS A 135 -12.25 -15.70 2.59
CA LYS A 135 -10.89 -15.19 2.77
C LYS A 135 -10.93 -13.74 3.25
N PRO A 136 -9.93 -13.31 4.02
CA PRO A 136 -9.83 -11.90 4.40
C PRO A 136 -9.81 -11.00 3.16
N GLN A 137 -10.57 -9.90 3.21
CA GLN A 137 -10.64 -8.89 2.18
C GLN A 137 -10.26 -7.52 2.75
N THR A 138 -9.77 -6.62 1.91
CA THR A 138 -9.46 -5.24 2.30
C THR A 138 -10.00 -4.28 1.26
N GLY A 139 -10.57 -3.15 1.72
CA GLY A 139 -11.07 -2.09 0.86
C GLY A 139 -10.72 -0.72 1.42
N GLU A 140 -10.57 0.25 0.54
CA GLU A 140 -10.39 1.67 0.90
C GLU A 140 -11.38 2.51 0.09
N TRP A 141 -12.11 3.39 0.76
CA TRP A 141 -13.06 4.30 0.11
C TRP A 141 -13.26 5.58 0.91
N ILE A 142 -13.91 6.57 0.28
CA ILE A 142 -14.34 7.78 0.96
C ILE A 142 -15.73 7.53 1.54
N PHE A 143 -15.82 7.48 2.85
CA PHE A 143 -17.06 7.33 3.58
C PHE A 143 -17.75 8.69 3.77
N HIS A 144 -19.02 8.74 3.44
CA HIS A 144 -19.89 9.90 3.63
C HIS A 144 -20.90 9.58 4.75
N PRO A 145 -20.67 10.06 5.98
CA PRO A 145 -21.62 9.82 7.07
C PRO A 145 -22.99 10.39 6.73
N SER A 146 -24.02 9.63 7.00
CA SER A 146 -25.41 10.05 6.85
C SER A 146 -25.98 10.39 8.23
N CYS A 147 -26.37 11.65 8.44
CA CYS A 147 -27.08 12.08 9.65
C CYS A 147 -28.52 12.41 9.31
N ASP A 148 -29.42 12.13 10.26
CA ASP A 148 -30.84 12.44 10.10
C ASP A 148 -31.13 13.95 10.27
N ASP A 149 -30.18 14.73 10.79
CA ASP A 149 -30.33 16.18 10.99
C ASP A 149 -29.57 16.97 9.90
N ALA A 150 -30.30 17.76 9.10
CA ALA A 150 -29.77 18.54 8.00
C ALA A 150 -28.76 19.63 8.47
N ALA A 151 -28.81 20.04 9.73
CA ALA A 151 -27.89 21.03 10.30
C ALA A 151 -26.52 20.39 10.64
N GLU A 152 -26.48 19.15 11.06
CA GLU A 152 -25.26 18.39 11.33
C GLU A 152 -24.60 17.93 10.03
N MET A 153 -25.37 17.62 9.00
CA MET A 153 -24.87 17.22 7.67
C MET A 153 -23.93 18.26 7.03
N ALA A 154 -24.12 19.54 7.31
CA ALA A 154 -23.26 20.62 6.80
C ALA A 154 -21.87 20.69 7.49
N THR A 155 -21.73 20.07 8.65
CA THR A 155 -20.49 20.11 9.46
C THR A 155 -19.68 18.81 9.40
N ILE A 156 -20.29 17.70 9.02
CA ILE A 156 -19.63 16.40 8.97
C ILE A 156 -18.84 16.25 7.67
N LYS A 157 -17.54 16.08 7.81
CA LYS A 157 -16.64 15.85 6.67
C LYS A 157 -16.65 14.39 6.27
N SER A 158 -16.48 14.15 4.96
CA SER A 158 -16.17 12.83 4.46
C SER A 158 -14.87 12.31 5.05
N LEU A 159 -14.80 11.01 5.32
CA LEU A 159 -13.65 10.34 5.92
C LEU A 159 -13.07 9.31 4.94
N ALA A 160 -11.77 9.29 4.77
CA ALA A 160 -11.12 8.19 4.11
C ALA A 160 -11.03 7.01 5.08
N LEU A 161 -11.72 5.92 4.75
CA LEU A 161 -11.74 4.69 5.54
C LEU A 161 -10.98 3.58 4.83
N ARG A 162 -10.26 2.82 5.62
CA ARG A 162 -9.77 1.50 5.24
C ARG A 162 -10.47 0.47 6.10
N ALA A 163 -11.03 -0.56 5.46
CA ALA A 163 -11.61 -1.70 6.16
C ALA A 163 -10.87 -2.98 5.82
N SER A 164 -10.75 -3.85 6.82
CA SER A 164 -10.23 -5.21 6.68
C SER A 164 -11.25 -6.16 7.27
N SER A 165 -11.81 -7.03 6.46
CA SER A 165 -12.85 -7.99 6.85
C SER A 165 -12.29 -9.40 6.91
N LEU A 166 -12.80 -10.19 7.88
CA LEU A 166 -12.42 -11.59 8.05
C LEU A 166 -13.68 -12.45 8.18
N PRO A 167 -13.70 -13.65 7.57
CA PRO A 167 -14.77 -14.61 7.77
C PRO A 167 -14.67 -15.22 9.18
N LEU A 168 -15.82 -15.29 9.86
CA LEU A 168 -16.00 -15.90 11.17
C LEU A 168 -16.89 -17.14 11.06
N PRO A 169 -16.91 -18.02 12.09
CA PRO A 169 -17.83 -19.17 12.11
C PRO A 169 -19.29 -18.75 11.94
N ASN A 170 -20.13 -19.67 11.44
CA ASN A 170 -21.58 -19.49 11.26
C ASN A 170 -21.95 -18.35 10.28
N GLY A 171 -21.17 -18.13 9.21
CA GLY A 171 -21.45 -17.10 8.21
C GLY A 171 -21.28 -15.64 8.68
N GLN A 172 -20.79 -15.46 9.91
CA GLN A 172 -20.50 -14.14 10.46
C GLN A 172 -19.27 -13.53 9.82
N VAL A 173 -19.18 -12.20 9.83
CA VAL A 173 -18.01 -11.45 9.35
C VAL A 173 -17.61 -10.41 10.38
N GLY A 174 -16.32 -10.39 10.72
CA GLY A 174 -15.71 -9.33 11.53
C GLY A 174 -15.04 -8.30 10.64
N VAL A 175 -15.21 -7.02 10.93
CA VAL A 175 -14.62 -5.93 10.14
C VAL A 175 -13.86 -4.99 11.06
N PHE A 176 -12.59 -4.74 10.71
CA PHE A 176 -11.77 -3.69 11.31
C PHE A 176 -11.83 -2.45 10.43
N LEU A 177 -12.02 -1.29 11.06
CA LEU A 177 -12.15 0.02 10.42
C LEU A 177 -11.03 0.94 10.89
N GLU A 178 -10.29 1.51 9.96
CA GLU A 178 -9.22 2.45 10.22
C GLU A 178 -9.54 3.81 9.57
N ASN A 179 -9.53 4.88 10.35
CA ASN A 179 -9.67 6.24 9.82
C ASN A 179 -8.32 6.72 9.26
N ARG A 180 -8.23 6.83 7.93
CA ARG A 180 -7.04 7.31 7.20
C ARG A 180 -7.02 8.82 7.00
N GLN A 181 -8.10 9.54 7.32
CA GLN A 181 -8.21 10.98 7.10
C GLN A 181 -7.07 11.78 7.77
N PRO A 182 -6.67 11.50 9.04
CA PRO A 182 -5.57 12.25 9.66
C PRO A 182 -4.24 12.11 8.91
N LEU A 183 -3.96 10.93 8.34
CA LEU A 183 -2.75 10.70 7.54
C LEU A 183 -2.82 11.48 6.22
N LEU A 184 -3.98 11.50 5.57
CA LEU A 184 -4.20 12.27 4.34
C LEU A 184 -4.11 13.77 4.60
N ASP A 185 -4.67 14.26 5.70
CA ASP A 185 -4.62 15.68 6.07
C ASP A 185 -3.16 16.12 6.33
N ILE A 186 -2.38 15.34 7.07
CA ILE A 186 -0.95 15.61 7.29
C ILE A 186 -0.20 15.65 5.96
N ASN A 187 -0.43 14.70 5.07
CA ASN A 187 0.20 14.66 3.76
C ASN A 187 -0.19 15.88 2.92
N GLN A 188 -1.47 16.25 2.88
CA GLN A 188 -1.95 17.44 2.15
C GLN A 188 -1.36 18.73 2.69
N VAL A 189 -1.25 18.90 4.01
CA VAL A 189 -0.62 20.07 4.63
C VAL A 189 0.86 20.13 4.24
N ARG A 190 1.56 19.01 4.33
CA ARG A 190 2.97 18.88 3.92
C ARG A 190 3.16 19.29 2.47
N ASP A 191 2.32 18.76 1.57
CA ASP A 191 2.44 18.99 0.13
C ASP A 191 2.13 20.44 -0.25
N ARG A 192 1.13 21.03 0.40
CA ARG A 192 0.81 22.45 0.25
C ARG A 192 1.98 23.33 0.71
N TYR A 193 2.57 23.01 1.87
CA TYR A 193 3.74 23.71 2.38
C TYR A 193 4.93 23.63 1.41
N PHE A 194 5.19 22.47 0.83
CA PHE A 194 6.26 22.32 -0.17
C PHE A 194 5.97 23.08 -1.46
N SER A 195 4.73 23.10 -1.92
CA SER A 195 4.32 23.88 -3.08
C SER A 195 4.55 25.39 -2.86
N ASP A 196 4.16 25.90 -1.69
CA ASP A 196 4.32 27.30 -1.34
C ASP A 196 5.80 27.68 -1.25
N LEU A 197 6.63 26.86 -0.57
CA LEU A 197 8.08 27.09 -0.49
C LEU A 197 8.74 27.13 -1.86
N ALA A 198 8.35 26.25 -2.76
CA ALA A 198 8.96 26.26 -4.09
C ALA A 198 8.53 27.47 -4.92
N HIS A 199 7.30 27.94 -4.80
CA HIS A 199 6.88 29.20 -5.40
C HIS A 199 7.67 30.38 -4.84
N GLU A 200 7.85 30.42 -3.52
CA GLU A 200 8.62 31.47 -2.85
C GLU A 200 10.13 31.40 -3.18
N LEU A 201 10.69 30.23 -3.45
CA LEU A 201 12.08 30.07 -3.89
C LEU A 201 12.27 30.45 -5.37
N ARG A 202 11.31 30.15 -6.25
CA ARG A 202 11.40 30.46 -7.67
C ARG A 202 11.51 31.96 -7.92
N THR A 203 10.78 32.79 -7.19
CA THR A 203 10.76 34.23 -7.36
C THR A 203 12.13 34.89 -7.13
N PRO A 204 12.84 34.69 -5.99
CA PRO A 204 14.16 35.26 -5.78
C PRO A 204 15.22 34.68 -6.74
N LEU A 205 15.13 33.38 -7.08
CA LEU A 205 16.03 32.78 -8.06
C LEU A 205 15.88 33.41 -9.45
N THR A 206 14.65 33.64 -9.90
CA THR A 206 14.35 34.35 -11.15
C THR A 206 14.90 35.79 -11.12
N SER A 207 14.77 36.48 -9.97
CA SER A 207 15.32 37.82 -9.80
C SER A 207 16.87 37.83 -9.87
N ILE A 208 17.53 36.87 -9.20
CA ILE A 208 19.01 36.72 -9.27
C ILE A 208 19.44 36.44 -10.71
N ARG A 209 18.71 35.55 -11.42
CA ARG A 209 18.99 35.26 -12.83
C ARG A 209 18.94 36.52 -13.70
N LEU A 210 17.87 37.32 -13.54
CA LEU A 210 17.69 38.55 -14.32
C LEU A 210 18.84 39.56 -14.08
N VAL A 211 19.27 39.70 -12.82
CA VAL A 211 20.42 40.53 -12.47
C VAL A 211 21.71 40.00 -13.09
N ALA A 212 21.92 38.67 -13.02
CA ALA A 212 23.10 38.03 -13.63
C ALA A 212 23.11 38.20 -15.17
N GLU A 213 21.96 38.03 -15.85
CA GLU A 213 21.83 38.29 -17.30
C GLU A 213 22.17 39.73 -17.66
N THR A 214 21.72 40.70 -16.85
CA THR A 214 22.01 42.13 -17.05
C THR A 214 23.52 42.41 -16.88
N LEU A 215 24.17 41.77 -15.90
CA LEU A 215 25.60 41.90 -15.66
C LEU A 215 26.45 41.22 -16.77
N GLN A 216 25.98 40.07 -17.28
CA GLN A 216 26.66 39.32 -18.35
C GLN A 216 26.91 40.17 -19.60
N ILE A 217 25.92 41.02 -19.96
CA ILE A 217 26.02 41.90 -21.13
C ILE A 217 27.01 43.06 -20.91
N ARG A 218 27.24 43.45 -19.64
CA ARG A 218 28.02 44.65 -19.29
C ARG A 218 29.46 44.38 -18.85
N LEU A 219 29.79 43.13 -18.55
CA LEU A 219 31.06 42.76 -17.96
C LEU A 219 31.98 42.09 -18.99
N GLU A 220 33.25 42.51 -18.98
CA GLU A 220 34.33 41.92 -19.78
C GLU A 220 35.00 40.74 -19.03
N PRO A 221 35.75 39.87 -19.76
CA PRO A 221 36.58 38.85 -19.11
C PRO A 221 37.64 39.49 -18.16
N PRO A 222 37.88 38.91 -16.97
CA PRO A 222 37.46 37.59 -16.50
C PRO A 222 36.10 37.56 -15.76
N LEU A 223 35.48 38.70 -15.47
CA LEU A 223 34.27 38.81 -14.64
C LEU A 223 33.05 38.11 -15.29
N ASN A 224 32.96 38.21 -16.62
CA ASN A 224 31.88 37.53 -17.38
C ASN A 224 31.85 36.00 -17.12
N ARG A 225 33.02 35.36 -16.94
CA ARG A 225 33.08 33.92 -16.60
C ARG A 225 32.42 33.61 -15.27
N TRP A 226 32.58 34.47 -14.27
CA TRP A 226 31.94 34.27 -12.95
C TRP A 226 30.42 34.43 -13.01
N VAL A 227 29.98 35.41 -13.81
CA VAL A 227 28.53 35.60 -14.03
C VAL A 227 27.91 34.42 -14.77
N ASN A 228 28.59 33.89 -15.79
CA ASN A 228 28.11 32.69 -16.49
C ASN A 228 28.03 31.51 -15.54
N ARG A 229 28.98 31.32 -14.65
CA ARG A 229 28.93 30.26 -13.63
C ARG A 229 27.80 30.48 -12.63
N LEU A 230 27.57 31.71 -12.18
CA LEU A 230 26.46 32.06 -11.33
C LEU A 230 25.10 31.73 -11.99
N MET A 231 24.95 32.08 -13.28
CA MET A 231 23.74 31.76 -14.04
C MET A 231 23.49 30.24 -14.12
N GLN A 232 24.54 29.47 -14.39
CA GLN A 232 24.44 28.01 -14.43
C GLN A 232 23.98 27.42 -13.08
N GLU A 233 24.50 27.94 -11.95
CA GLU A 233 24.06 27.48 -10.62
C GLU A 233 22.63 27.92 -10.29
N VAL A 234 22.21 29.12 -10.71
CA VAL A 234 20.83 29.58 -10.55
C VAL A 234 19.86 28.73 -11.37
N ASP A 235 20.17 28.45 -12.64
CA ASP A 235 19.36 27.59 -13.49
C ASP A 235 19.28 26.15 -12.91
N ARG A 236 20.38 25.67 -12.37
CA ARG A 236 20.43 24.39 -11.66
C ARG A 236 19.48 24.37 -10.44
N LEU A 237 19.49 25.43 -9.62
CA LEU A 237 18.61 25.52 -8.46
C LEU A 237 17.14 25.60 -8.86
N ILE A 238 16.80 26.38 -9.90
CA ILE A 238 15.44 26.45 -10.43
C ILE A 238 14.94 25.07 -10.87
N ASN A 239 15.77 24.34 -11.64
CA ASN A 239 15.42 23.00 -12.10
C ASN A 239 15.29 22.00 -10.95
N LEU A 240 16.14 22.11 -9.92
CA LEU A 240 16.07 21.26 -8.72
C LEU A 240 14.78 21.49 -7.95
N VAL A 241 14.41 22.76 -7.70
CA VAL A 241 13.16 23.13 -7.02
C VAL A 241 11.96 22.64 -7.82
N GLN A 242 11.97 22.81 -9.15
CA GLN A 242 10.89 22.34 -10.02
C GLN A 242 10.74 20.82 -9.99
N SER A 243 11.85 20.09 -10.13
CA SER A 243 11.87 18.63 -10.09
C SER A 243 11.38 18.07 -8.75
N TRP A 244 11.71 18.75 -7.67
CA TRP A 244 11.25 18.37 -6.33
C TRP A 244 9.76 18.60 -6.14
N LEU A 245 9.23 19.71 -6.65
CA LEU A 245 7.80 19.98 -6.69
C LEU A 245 7.02 18.93 -7.46
N ASP A 246 7.46 18.65 -8.68
CA ASP A 246 6.81 17.65 -9.54
C ASP A 246 6.73 16.30 -8.83
N LEU A 247 7.79 15.90 -8.14
CA LEU A 247 7.88 14.65 -7.40
C LEU A 247 6.93 14.62 -6.21
N THR A 248 6.87 15.70 -5.39
CA THR A 248 5.95 15.79 -4.25
C THR A 248 4.49 15.81 -4.69
N GLN A 249 4.15 16.47 -5.78
CA GLN A 249 2.78 16.49 -6.31
C GLN A 249 2.32 15.10 -6.81
N MET A 250 3.23 14.34 -7.42
CA MET A 250 2.92 12.98 -7.89
C MET A 250 2.67 12.02 -6.73
N GLU A 251 3.41 12.15 -5.63
CA GLU A 251 3.23 11.31 -4.45
C GLU A 251 1.95 11.63 -3.68
N ALA A 252 1.61 12.91 -3.60
CA ALA A 252 0.39 13.36 -2.91
C ALA A 252 -0.90 12.85 -3.56
N ASN A 253 -0.88 12.71 -4.87
CA ASN A 253 -2.03 12.31 -5.66
C ASN A 253 -1.63 11.24 -6.68
N PRO A 254 -1.48 9.97 -6.29
CA PRO A 254 -1.21 8.87 -7.22
C PRO A 254 -2.28 8.73 -8.31
N ASN A 255 -3.50 9.22 -8.01
CA ASN A 255 -4.65 9.29 -8.92
C ASN A 255 -4.80 10.63 -9.65
N VAL A 256 -3.76 11.49 -9.68
CA VAL A 256 -3.79 12.66 -10.59
C VAL A 256 -4.11 12.11 -11.97
N GLN A 257 -5.20 12.60 -12.55
CA GLN A 257 -5.68 12.23 -13.87
C GLN A 257 -4.53 12.37 -14.88
N LEU A 258 -3.79 11.28 -15.06
CA LEU A 258 -2.85 11.18 -16.14
C LEU A 258 -3.63 11.43 -17.42
N GLN A 259 -3.18 12.36 -18.24
CA GLN A 259 -3.77 12.55 -19.58
C GLN A 259 -3.30 11.40 -20.48
N ALA A 260 -3.70 10.17 -20.12
CA ALA A 260 -3.32 8.97 -20.80
C ALA A 260 -3.94 8.95 -22.20
N LYS A 261 -3.09 9.04 -23.23
CA LYS A 261 -3.43 8.96 -24.64
C LYS A 261 -2.56 7.87 -25.30
N PRO A 262 -2.97 7.36 -26.47
CA PRO A 262 -2.09 6.51 -27.24
C PRO A 262 -0.82 7.27 -27.64
N VAL A 263 0.34 6.78 -27.22
CA VAL A 263 1.67 7.35 -27.51
C VAL A 263 2.49 6.30 -28.24
N GLU A 264 3.05 6.67 -29.38
CA GLU A 264 3.94 5.83 -30.16
C GLU A 264 5.35 5.89 -29.55
N LEU A 265 5.85 4.75 -29.10
CA LEU A 265 7.09 4.65 -28.31
C LEU A 265 8.32 5.11 -29.08
N ARG A 266 8.47 4.68 -30.33
CA ARG A 266 9.67 4.99 -31.15
C ARG A 266 9.76 6.48 -31.45
N SER A 267 8.65 7.11 -31.86
CA SER A 267 8.59 8.56 -32.08
C SER A 267 8.94 9.36 -30.84
N LEU A 268 8.44 8.92 -29.68
CA LEU A 268 8.74 9.56 -28.40
C LEU A 268 10.25 9.50 -28.11
N ILE A 269 10.85 8.31 -28.18
CA ILE A 269 12.30 8.12 -27.95
C ILE A 269 13.12 8.95 -28.94
N THR A 270 12.74 8.96 -30.22
CA THR A 270 13.42 9.76 -31.26
C THR A 270 13.36 11.24 -30.94
N SER A 271 12.22 11.78 -30.57
CA SER A 271 12.06 13.19 -30.18
C SER A 271 12.91 13.59 -28.96
N VAL A 272 13.01 12.69 -27.97
CA VAL A 272 13.91 12.91 -26.81
C VAL A 272 15.37 12.90 -27.25
N TRP A 273 15.76 11.94 -28.12
CA TRP A 273 17.13 11.86 -28.61
C TRP A 273 17.53 13.11 -29.39
N GLU A 274 16.68 13.63 -30.28
CA GLU A 274 16.91 14.88 -31.01
C GLU A 274 17.18 16.05 -30.05
N THR A 275 16.49 16.10 -28.92
CA THR A 275 16.73 17.13 -27.88
C THR A 275 18.11 16.98 -27.22
N LEU A 276 18.59 15.76 -27.06
CA LEU A 276 19.86 15.44 -26.41
C LEU A 276 21.04 15.31 -27.40
N GLU A 277 20.77 15.35 -28.71
CA GLU A 277 21.79 15.20 -29.77
C GLU A 277 23.00 16.10 -29.60
N PRO A 278 22.88 17.41 -29.24
CA PRO A 278 24.05 18.26 -29.03
C PRO A 278 25.00 17.77 -27.92
N LEU A 279 24.46 17.05 -26.93
CA LEU A 279 25.26 16.44 -25.86
C LEU A 279 25.91 15.13 -26.30
N ALA A 280 25.11 14.28 -26.98
CA ALA A 280 25.58 13.01 -27.52
C ALA A 280 26.70 13.16 -28.54
N VAL A 281 26.60 14.13 -29.48
CA VAL A 281 27.61 14.41 -30.49
C VAL A 281 28.94 14.81 -29.84
N ARG A 282 28.94 15.57 -28.76
CA ARG A 282 30.19 15.97 -28.06
C ARG A 282 30.95 14.77 -27.50
N GLN A 283 30.26 13.67 -27.19
CA GLN A 283 30.88 12.45 -26.68
C GLN A 283 30.95 11.35 -27.75
N HIS A 284 30.56 11.64 -28.99
CA HIS A 284 30.46 10.67 -30.10
C HIS A 284 29.61 9.46 -29.78
N LEU A 285 28.48 9.68 -29.07
CA LEU A 285 27.53 8.63 -28.72
C LEU A 285 26.48 8.47 -29.81
N SER A 286 26.03 7.23 -30.02
CA SER A 286 24.92 6.90 -30.91
C SER A 286 23.81 6.19 -30.16
N LEU A 287 22.55 6.32 -30.64
CA LEU A 287 21.40 5.58 -30.12
C LEU A 287 21.05 4.46 -31.10
N SER A 288 20.84 3.27 -30.57
CA SER A 288 20.32 2.14 -31.35
C SER A 288 19.01 1.66 -30.71
N TYR A 289 17.99 1.49 -31.53
CA TYR A 289 16.69 0.96 -31.13
C TYR A 289 16.45 -0.39 -31.77
N SER A 290 16.07 -1.39 -30.96
CA SER A 290 15.66 -2.71 -31.41
C SER A 290 14.31 -3.06 -30.82
N GLY A 291 13.35 -3.44 -31.67
CA GLY A 291 12.00 -3.78 -31.23
C GLY A 291 10.98 -3.61 -32.35
N PRO A 292 9.70 -3.86 -32.07
CA PRO A 292 8.62 -3.66 -33.05
C PRO A 292 8.53 -2.19 -33.50
N GLU A 293 8.22 -1.97 -34.78
CA GLU A 293 8.18 -0.61 -35.37
C GLU A 293 7.02 0.24 -34.83
N ASN A 294 5.89 -0.37 -34.52
CA ASN A 294 4.65 0.31 -34.11
C ASN A 294 4.19 -0.20 -32.76
N VAL A 295 4.80 0.29 -31.68
CA VAL A 295 4.37 0.02 -30.30
C VAL A 295 3.67 1.23 -29.73
N TRP A 296 2.42 1.05 -29.36
CA TRP A 296 1.61 2.08 -28.73
C TRP A 296 1.37 1.75 -27.26
N ILE A 297 1.56 2.73 -26.41
CA ILE A 297 1.26 2.65 -24.98
C ILE A 297 0.21 3.70 -24.62
N LYS A 298 -0.70 3.37 -23.71
CA LYS A 298 -1.64 4.32 -23.16
C LYS A 298 -0.96 5.06 -22.00
N ALA A 299 -0.47 6.26 -22.26
CA ALA A 299 0.35 6.99 -21.31
C ALA A 299 0.17 8.52 -21.45
N ASP A 300 0.60 9.25 -20.43
CA ASP A 300 0.78 10.70 -20.52
C ASP A 300 2.09 11.01 -21.25
N GLN A 301 1.97 11.56 -22.46
CA GLN A 301 3.09 11.82 -23.36
C GLN A 301 4.15 12.73 -22.73
N ALA A 302 3.74 13.77 -22.00
CA ALA A 302 4.68 14.72 -21.39
C ALA A 302 5.48 14.05 -20.26
N ARG A 303 4.81 13.23 -19.47
CA ARG A 303 5.45 12.46 -18.38
C ARG A 303 6.38 11.39 -18.92
N MET A 304 5.96 10.65 -19.93
CA MET A 304 6.84 9.65 -20.57
C MET A 304 8.02 10.29 -21.28
N TYR A 305 7.85 11.48 -21.88
CA TYR A 305 8.97 12.27 -22.42
C TYR A 305 9.99 12.58 -21.31
N GLN A 306 9.52 12.99 -20.13
CA GLN A 306 10.38 13.25 -18.96
C GLN A 306 11.12 11.99 -18.48
N VAL A 307 10.48 10.81 -18.53
CA VAL A 307 11.12 9.52 -18.22
C VAL A 307 12.32 9.28 -19.13
N PHE A 308 12.07 9.29 -20.45
CA PHE A 308 13.15 9.01 -21.40
C PHE A 308 14.22 10.11 -21.41
N LEU A 309 13.85 11.36 -21.19
CA LEU A 309 14.79 12.46 -21.05
C LEU A 309 15.76 12.22 -19.88
N ASN A 310 15.23 11.86 -18.71
CA ASN A 310 16.06 11.57 -17.52
C ASN A 310 16.95 10.34 -17.71
N LEU A 311 16.42 9.28 -18.31
CA LEU A 311 17.18 8.04 -18.54
C LEU A 311 18.28 8.24 -19.58
N LEU A 312 17.98 8.86 -20.71
CA LEU A 312 18.95 9.08 -21.79
C LEU A 312 19.99 10.14 -21.42
N ASP A 313 19.62 11.20 -20.70
CA ASP A 313 20.56 12.18 -20.17
C ASP A 313 21.57 11.53 -19.19
N ASN A 314 21.08 10.64 -18.32
CA ASN A 314 21.97 9.86 -17.45
C ASN A 314 22.88 8.95 -18.27
N SER A 315 22.34 8.21 -19.24
CA SER A 315 23.14 7.33 -20.09
C SER A 315 24.22 8.09 -20.87
N ILE A 316 23.92 9.28 -21.39
CA ILE A 316 24.91 10.13 -22.07
C ILE A 316 26.00 10.57 -21.09
N LYS A 317 25.66 10.94 -19.86
CA LYS A 317 26.61 11.42 -18.85
C LYS A 317 27.58 10.37 -18.36
N TYR A 318 27.12 9.11 -18.28
CA TYR A 318 27.92 8.03 -17.68
C TYR A 318 28.49 7.04 -18.68
N SER A 319 28.10 7.09 -19.95
CA SER A 319 28.69 6.27 -21.02
C SER A 319 30.10 6.68 -21.36
N LEU A 320 30.89 5.72 -21.81
CA LEU A 320 32.20 5.95 -22.34
C LEU A 320 32.12 6.66 -23.73
N PRO A 321 33.02 7.55 -24.05
CA PRO A 321 33.02 8.20 -25.38
C PRO A 321 33.10 7.19 -26.53
N SER A 322 32.46 7.51 -27.65
CA SER A 322 32.45 6.69 -28.88
C SER A 322 31.81 5.33 -28.72
N THR A 323 30.79 5.24 -27.85
CA THR A 323 29.97 4.02 -27.65
C THR A 323 28.53 4.23 -28.10
N SER A 324 27.70 3.21 -27.93
CA SER A 324 26.27 3.27 -28.25
C SER A 324 25.40 3.01 -26.99
N ILE A 325 24.27 3.71 -26.94
CA ILE A 325 23.20 3.45 -25.98
C ILE A 325 22.16 2.60 -26.72
N HIS A 326 21.75 1.48 -26.12
CA HIS A 326 20.81 0.53 -26.71
C HIS A 326 19.47 0.60 -26.00
N ILE A 327 18.39 0.75 -26.79
CA ILE A 327 17.02 0.59 -26.29
C ILE A 327 16.43 -0.63 -27.00
N GLU A 328 15.97 -1.60 -26.20
CA GLU A 328 15.32 -2.80 -26.66
C GLU A 328 13.88 -2.83 -26.14
N ALA A 329 12.89 -2.96 -27.03
CA ALA A 329 11.49 -3.10 -26.68
C ALA A 329 10.99 -4.50 -27.04
N LYS A 330 10.38 -5.21 -26.08
CA LYS A 330 9.84 -6.56 -26.23
C LYS A 330 8.41 -6.61 -25.71
N ILE A 331 7.53 -7.29 -26.45
CA ILE A 331 6.18 -7.60 -25.96
C ILE A 331 6.20 -9.03 -25.43
N LEU A 332 5.99 -9.18 -24.13
CA LEU A 332 5.94 -10.46 -23.43
C LEU A 332 4.48 -10.90 -23.29
N SER A 333 4.16 -12.10 -23.74
CA SER A 333 2.86 -12.73 -23.49
C SER A 333 3.00 -13.70 -22.31
N THR A 334 2.42 -13.40 -21.17
CA THR A 334 2.34 -14.32 -20.04
C THR A 334 1.34 -15.45 -20.34
N LYS A 335 1.82 -16.70 -20.35
CA LYS A 335 0.99 -17.91 -20.41
C LYS A 335 0.61 -18.36 -19.00
N ASP A 336 -0.19 -17.59 -18.29
CA ASP A 336 -0.85 -18.09 -17.07
C ASP A 336 -2.36 -17.88 -17.18
N ASN A 337 -3.10 -18.90 -16.80
CA ASN A 337 -4.54 -19.08 -16.96
C ASN A 337 -5.36 -17.82 -16.60
N ASP A 338 -6.25 -17.44 -17.53
CA ASP A 338 -7.27 -16.39 -17.49
C ASP A 338 -6.78 -14.93 -17.61
N ALA A 339 -7.06 -14.34 -18.80
CA ALA A 339 -6.87 -12.95 -19.21
C ALA A 339 -5.41 -12.47 -19.36
N THR A 340 -4.78 -12.87 -20.46
CA THR A 340 -3.44 -12.39 -20.86
C THR A 340 -3.47 -10.97 -21.41
N SER A 341 -3.13 -10.00 -20.58
CA SER A 341 -2.75 -8.67 -21.10
C SER A 341 -1.25 -8.72 -21.46
N PRO A 342 -0.86 -8.31 -22.70
CA PRO A 342 0.54 -8.28 -23.09
C PRO A 342 1.32 -7.27 -22.23
N ILE A 343 2.52 -7.66 -21.77
CA ILE A 343 3.42 -6.79 -21.02
C ILE A 343 4.47 -6.24 -22.00
N LEU A 344 4.61 -4.93 -22.05
CA LEU A 344 5.72 -4.28 -22.74
C LEU A 344 6.90 -4.17 -21.80
N GLU A 345 8.02 -4.74 -22.18
CA GLU A 345 9.31 -4.56 -21.54
C GLU A 345 10.21 -3.68 -22.39
N ILE A 346 10.76 -2.62 -21.77
CA ILE A 346 11.70 -1.71 -22.40
C ILE A 346 13.01 -1.78 -21.61
N ASN A 347 14.08 -2.16 -22.28
CA ASN A 347 15.42 -2.26 -21.72
C ASN A 347 16.25 -1.11 -22.28
N LEU A 348 16.75 -0.21 -21.45
CA LEU A 348 17.69 0.82 -21.80
C LEU A 348 19.05 0.46 -21.20
N ILE A 349 20.04 0.26 -22.07
CA ILE A 349 21.37 -0.25 -21.72
C ILE A 349 22.41 0.76 -22.18
N ASP A 350 23.23 1.23 -21.28
CA ASP A 350 24.36 2.08 -21.60
C ASP A 350 25.71 1.31 -21.62
N SER A 351 26.74 1.99 -22.05
CA SER A 351 28.12 1.46 -22.08
C SER A 351 29.00 2.17 -21.06
N GLY A 352 28.43 2.50 -19.92
CA GLY A 352 29.11 3.15 -18.80
C GLY A 352 29.75 2.16 -17.82
N VAL A 353 30.13 2.67 -16.66
CA VAL A 353 30.76 1.88 -15.57
C VAL A 353 29.74 1.11 -14.72
N GLY A 354 28.44 1.21 -15.04
CA GLY A 354 27.36 0.63 -14.26
C GLY A 354 27.25 1.18 -12.84
N PHE A 355 26.40 0.53 -12.04
CA PHE A 355 26.18 0.83 -10.62
C PHE A 355 27.10 -0.03 -9.74
N SER A 356 27.51 0.46 -8.57
CA SER A 356 28.09 -0.41 -7.57
C SER A 356 27.01 -1.28 -6.93
N GLU A 357 27.36 -2.46 -6.40
CA GLU A 357 26.40 -3.32 -5.71
C GLU A 357 25.76 -2.65 -4.48
N VAL A 358 26.50 -1.74 -3.84
CA VAL A 358 26.01 -0.96 -2.70
C VAL A 358 25.03 0.12 -3.14
N ASP A 359 25.22 0.70 -4.34
CA ASP A 359 24.37 1.78 -4.85
C ASP A 359 23.04 1.27 -5.43
N LEU A 360 22.99 0.05 -5.99
CA LEU A 360 21.84 -0.52 -6.68
C LEU A 360 20.51 -0.44 -5.90
N PRO A 361 20.46 -0.75 -4.60
CA PRO A 361 19.21 -0.63 -3.83
C PRO A 361 18.72 0.81 -3.65
N HIS A 362 19.61 1.79 -3.81
CA HIS A 362 19.37 3.19 -3.46
C HIS A 362 19.26 4.14 -4.67
N VAL A 363 19.42 3.62 -5.90
CA VAL A 363 19.49 4.48 -7.11
C VAL A 363 18.21 5.28 -7.38
N PHE A 364 17.07 4.84 -6.88
CA PHE A 364 15.78 5.52 -6.97
C PHE A 364 15.47 6.43 -5.77
N GLU A 365 16.31 6.39 -4.72
CA GLU A 365 16.14 7.28 -3.58
C GLU A 365 16.42 8.73 -3.97
N ARG A 366 15.68 9.64 -3.36
CA ARG A 366 15.83 11.10 -3.61
C ARG A 366 17.17 11.60 -3.13
N PHE A 367 17.80 12.44 -3.96
CA PHE A 367 19.11 13.04 -3.68
C PHE A 367 20.24 12.01 -3.55
N TYR A 368 19.97 10.73 -3.79
CA TYR A 368 21.00 9.71 -3.75
C TYR A 368 21.98 9.89 -4.91
N ARG A 369 23.28 9.75 -4.61
CA ARG A 369 24.37 9.80 -5.59
C ARG A 369 25.46 8.85 -5.13
N GLY A 370 25.78 7.88 -5.96
CA GLY A 370 26.89 6.97 -5.70
C GLY A 370 28.23 7.68 -5.58
N ASP A 371 29.17 7.10 -4.86
CA ASP A 371 30.47 7.70 -4.58
C ASP A 371 31.28 8.05 -5.84
N LYS A 372 31.15 7.25 -6.89
CA LYS A 372 31.79 7.54 -8.20
C LYS A 372 31.25 8.81 -8.88
N ALA A 373 29.96 9.14 -8.65
CA ALA A 373 29.37 10.38 -9.15
C ALA A 373 29.75 11.62 -8.34
N ARG A 374 30.28 11.44 -7.12
CA ARG A 374 30.81 12.51 -6.27
C ARG A 374 32.23 12.90 -6.67
N THR A 375 33.06 11.96 -7.15
CA THR A 375 34.45 12.17 -7.50
C THR A 375 34.67 12.86 -8.85
N HIS A 376 33.64 12.91 -9.71
CA HIS A 376 33.69 13.63 -11.00
C HIS A 376 33.30 15.11 -10.87
N SER A 377 33.34 15.70 -9.69
CA SER A 377 33.30 17.15 -9.52
C SER A 377 34.61 17.75 -10.06
N PRO A 378 34.57 18.72 -10.99
CA PRO A 378 35.80 19.25 -11.58
C PRO A 378 36.56 20.08 -10.55
N GLN A 379 37.58 19.49 -9.93
CA GLN A 379 38.59 20.23 -9.18
C GLN A 379 39.63 20.91 -10.12
N ASP A 380 39.66 20.53 -11.40
CA ASP A 380 40.52 21.15 -12.38
C ASP A 380 39.75 22.21 -13.16
N GLY A 381 40.14 23.46 -13.00
CA GLY A 381 39.50 24.67 -13.49
C GLY A 381 39.38 24.81 -15.03
N ASN A 382 39.42 23.72 -15.80
CA ASN A 382 39.31 23.71 -17.26
C ASN A 382 38.23 22.80 -17.82
N SER A 383 37.41 22.12 -16.97
CA SER A 383 36.29 21.27 -17.44
C SER A 383 35.02 22.10 -17.50
N ILE A 384 34.82 22.77 -18.64
CA ILE A 384 33.56 23.40 -19.03
C ILE A 384 32.56 22.26 -19.25
N GLY A 385 31.64 22.04 -18.29
CA GLY A 385 30.40 21.27 -18.54
C GLY A 385 30.15 19.98 -17.79
N ALA A 386 30.79 19.72 -16.67
CA ALA A 386 30.28 18.63 -15.80
C ALA A 386 28.91 19.01 -15.20
N ILE A 387 27.88 18.65 -15.91
CA ILE A 387 26.48 18.80 -15.41
C ILE A 387 26.28 17.81 -14.27
N VAL A 388 26.45 18.32 -13.06
CA VAL A 388 26.27 17.53 -11.83
C VAL A 388 24.78 17.21 -11.69
N GLY A 389 24.38 15.96 -11.85
CA GLY A 389 23.01 15.50 -11.63
C GLY A 389 22.52 15.82 -10.22
N ASN A 390 21.25 16.15 -10.07
CA ASN A 390 20.65 16.57 -8.79
C ASN A 390 20.21 15.39 -7.90
N GLY A 391 20.36 14.13 -8.37
CA GLY A 391 19.91 12.93 -7.64
C GLY A 391 18.39 12.80 -7.54
N LEU A 392 17.62 13.52 -8.37
CA LEU A 392 16.16 13.43 -8.42
C LEU A 392 15.65 12.73 -9.69
N GLY A 393 16.47 12.65 -10.76
CA GLY A 393 16.03 12.16 -12.05
C GLY A 393 15.47 10.74 -12.01
N LEU A 394 16.16 9.79 -11.37
CA LEU A 394 15.70 8.40 -11.26
C LEU A 394 14.51 8.25 -10.32
N ALA A 395 14.43 9.01 -9.23
CA ALA A 395 13.24 9.04 -8.37
C ALA A 395 12.01 9.53 -9.12
N ILE A 396 12.13 10.54 -9.97
CA ILE A 396 11.04 11.03 -10.83
C ILE A 396 10.63 9.95 -11.84
N VAL A 397 11.59 9.26 -12.44
CA VAL A 397 11.31 8.16 -13.36
C VAL A 397 10.49 7.06 -12.68
N GLU A 398 10.91 6.61 -11.52
CA GLU A 398 10.20 5.59 -10.75
C GLU A 398 8.75 6.02 -10.45
N GLN A 399 8.55 7.24 -9.96
CA GLN A 399 7.21 7.74 -9.65
C GLN A 399 6.30 7.84 -10.88
N ILE A 400 6.83 8.29 -12.02
CA ILE A 400 6.05 8.36 -13.27
C ILE A 400 5.67 6.95 -13.72
N ILE A 401 6.60 5.99 -13.69
CA ILE A 401 6.33 4.61 -14.09
C ILE A 401 5.29 3.96 -13.19
N LEU A 402 5.41 4.12 -11.86
CA LEU A 402 4.44 3.61 -10.89
C LEU A 402 3.04 4.24 -11.09
N ALA A 403 2.97 5.55 -11.36
CA ALA A 403 1.72 6.23 -11.65
C ALA A 403 1.03 5.70 -12.94
N HIS A 404 1.79 5.15 -13.88
CA HIS A 404 1.27 4.48 -15.08
C HIS A 404 1.01 2.96 -14.88
N GLY A 405 1.04 2.47 -13.63
CA GLY A 405 0.82 1.04 -13.33
C GLY A 405 1.95 0.12 -13.78
N GLY A 406 3.13 0.69 -14.10
CA GLY A 406 4.31 -0.04 -14.52
C GLY A 406 5.27 -0.33 -13.37
N SER A 407 6.40 -0.93 -13.71
CA SER A 407 7.51 -1.15 -12.78
C SER A 407 8.84 -0.82 -13.46
N ILE A 408 9.84 -0.41 -12.65
CA ILE A 408 11.20 -0.16 -13.11
C ILE A 408 12.22 -0.88 -12.23
N LYS A 409 13.29 -1.38 -12.85
CA LYS A 409 14.42 -2.00 -12.14
C LYS A 409 15.74 -1.47 -12.72
N ALA A 410 16.72 -1.27 -11.85
CA ALA A 410 18.09 -0.95 -12.22
C ALA A 410 19.01 -2.16 -12.01
N MET A 411 19.84 -2.44 -12.97
CA MET A 411 20.79 -3.57 -12.97
C MET A 411 22.06 -3.16 -13.71
N ASN A 412 23.07 -4.01 -13.66
CA ASN A 412 24.23 -3.92 -14.54
C ASN A 412 24.10 -4.94 -15.67
N HIS A 413 24.36 -4.51 -16.90
CA HIS A 413 24.29 -5.40 -18.05
C HIS A 413 25.47 -6.38 -18.03
N PRO A 414 25.23 -7.71 -18.15
CA PRO A 414 26.26 -8.72 -17.95
C PRO A 414 27.39 -8.65 -18.98
N GLU A 415 27.13 -8.22 -20.21
CA GLU A 415 28.12 -8.20 -21.29
C GLU A 415 28.87 -6.86 -21.34
N THR A 416 28.15 -5.72 -21.18
CA THR A 416 28.77 -4.39 -21.31
C THR A 416 29.28 -3.86 -19.98
N GLY A 417 28.78 -4.37 -18.85
CA GLY A 417 29.03 -3.84 -17.51
C GLY A 417 28.36 -2.49 -17.25
N GLY A 418 27.67 -1.90 -18.24
CA GLY A 418 26.99 -0.62 -18.15
C GLY A 418 25.66 -0.68 -17.38
N ALA A 419 25.06 0.47 -17.11
CA ALA A 419 23.78 0.51 -16.45
C ALA A 419 22.67 -0.03 -17.37
N TRP A 420 21.79 -0.83 -16.78
CA TRP A 420 20.64 -1.41 -17.44
C TRP A 420 19.38 -1.05 -16.66
N MET A 421 18.51 -0.26 -17.31
CA MET A 421 17.23 0.16 -16.79
C MET A 421 16.13 -0.65 -17.50
N GLN A 422 15.39 -1.48 -16.76
CA GLN A 422 14.30 -2.31 -17.25
C GLN A 422 12.97 -1.72 -16.80
N LEU A 423 12.12 -1.32 -17.76
CA LEU A 423 10.78 -0.79 -17.54
C LEU A 423 9.75 -1.81 -18.02
N GLN A 424 8.64 -1.98 -17.28
CA GLN A 424 7.56 -2.86 -17.66
C GLN A 424 6.21 -2.15 -17.54
N PHE A 425 5.35 -2.31 -18.57
CA PHE A 425 4.01 -1.75 -18.67
C PHE A 425 2.99 -2.82 -19.01
N CYS A 426 1.85 -2.83 -18.32
CA CYS A 426 0.79 -3.84 -18.51
C CYS A 426 -0.25 -3.43 -19.59
N GLU A 427 -0.35 -2.16 -19.99
CA GLU A 427 -1.31 -1.67 -20.97
C GLU A 427 -0.63 -1.41 -22.33
N VAL A 428 -0.50 -2.45 -23.14
CA VAL A 428 0.01 -2.35 -24.51
C VAL A 428 -1.15 -2.42 -25.49
N MET A 429 -1.29 -1.41 -26.34
CA MET A 429 -2.20 -1.46 -27.48
C MET A 429 -1.47 -2.14 -28.65
N ALA A 430 -1.63 -3.47 -28.78
CA ALA A 430 -1.13 -4.18 -29.93
C ALA A 430 -2.06 -3.94 -31.13
N ASN A 431 -1.56 -3.27 -32.14
CA ASN A 431 -1.99 -3.26 -33.58
C ASN A 431 -3.48 -3.55 -33.94
N SER A 432 -4.48 -3.00 -33.25
CA SER A 432 -5.88 -3.09 -33.72
C SER A 432 -6.45 -1.77 -34.29
N LEU A 433 -5.66 -0.70 -34.38
CA LEU A 433 -6.13 0.62 -34.82
C LEU A 433 -5.89 0.93 -36.31
N SER A 434 -5.53 -0.06 -37.15
CA SER A 434 -5.40 0.17 -38.60
C SER A 434 -6.71 -0.02 -39.40
N GLN A 435 -7.88 -0.25 -38.75
CA GLN A 435 -9.14 -0.49 -39.47
C GLN A 435 -10.30 0.50 -39.25
N ASP A 436 -10.20 1.45 -38.30
CA ASP A 436 -11.35 2.31 -37.97
C ASP A 436 -11.20 3.81 -38.32
N TYR A 437 -10.22 4.21 -39.11
CA TYR A 437 -10.15 5.56 -39.72
C TYR A 437 -9.81 5.48 -41.22
N SER A 438 -10.78 4.99 -41.99
CA SER A 438 -10.86 5.23 -43.46
C SER A 438 -12.24 5.74 -43.81
#